data_2a971fec92626f9dff92aa91ce1bb8c2
#
_entry.id   2a971fec92626f9dff92aa91ce1bb8c2
#
_cell.length_a   1.000
_cell.length_b   1.000
_cell.length_c   1.000
_cell.angle_alpha   90.00
_cell.angle_beta   90.00
_cell.angle_gamma   90.00
#
_symmetry.space_group_name_H-M   'P 1'
#
loop_
_entity.id
_entity.type
_entity.pdbx_description
1 polymer ?
#
loop_
_entity_poly.entity_id
_entity_poly.type
_entity_poly.pdbx_seq_one_letter_code
_entity_poly.pdbx_strand_id
1 'polypeptide(L)'
;MAACLVGGMAFGNAKRVLSCTLLIDKTESRHRTEANYAAIWIARMAIVLGPIASIMLRPEVDNMWFYGIGAVAALLAGIIVMSVKFPFRAPEEGTHFISIDRFFLPQGWNVAIVVALMSTALGVVMSTHTDTEFFSSLAVGFVIALVILRFQVVRNGRYTSAIGNLCILAAVVAMNLHNGLLDSTLKPMMMGLGFGLTSSEQLYKLLGRCNHCQRSTAESTYFLASDGGLFIGIALGWSGNWSCDASAAYGEQIAIALFAIATAMCCVNAILKKRNAEYHAQ
;
A
#
# COMPACT_ATOMS: atom_id res chain seq x y z
N MET A 1 10.52 -2.66 -22.49
CA MET A 1 9.59 -1.59 -22.09
C MET A 1 8.11 -1.93 -22.36
N ALA A 2 7.72 -2.26 -23.59
CA ALA A 2 6.33 -2.62 -23.93
C ALA A 2 5.77 -3.79 -23.10
N ALA A 3 6.54 -4.86 -22.89
CA ALA A 3 6.13 -6.00 -22.07
C ALA A 3 5.85 -5.61 -20.60
N CYS A 4 6.64 -4.70 -20.02
CA CYS A 4 6.40 -4.21 -18.65
C CYS A 4 5.12 -3.38 -18.55
N LEU A 5 4.80 -2.58 -19.58
CA LEU A 5 3.56 -1.81 -19.64
C LEU A 5 2.35 -2.74 -19.72
N VAL A 6 2.38 -3.70 -20.65
CA VAL A 6 1.29 -4.69 -20.81
C VAL A 6 1.13 -5.52 -19.56
N GLY A 7 2.23 -5.99 -18.96
CA GLY A 7 2.22 -6.75 -17.70
C GLY A 7 1.64 -5.94 -16.54
N GLY A 8 2.03 -4.68 -16.40
CA GLY A 8 1.51 -3.77 -15.37
C GLY A 8 0.01 -3.49 -15.54
N MET A 9 -0.46 -3.25 -16.76
CA MET A 9 -1.89 -3.08 -17.06
C MET A 9 -2.69 -4.34 -16.74
N ALA A 10 -2.20 -5.52 -17.14
CA ALA A 10 -2.83 -6.79 -16.86
C ALA A 10 -2.91 -7.07 -15.35
N PHE A 11 -1.81 -6.84 -14.63
CA PHE A 11 -1.75 -7.00 -13.17
C PHE A 11 -2.71 -6.05 -12.45
N GLY A 12 -2.73 -4.77 -12.83
CA GLY A 12 -3.63 -3.77 -12.24
C GLY A 12 -5.10 -4.12 -12.44
N ASN A 13 -5.48 -4.56 -13.64
CA ASN A 13 -6.84 -5.04 -13.92
C ASN A 13 -7.18 -6.29 -13.11
N ALA A 14 -6.31 -7.29 -13.08
CA ALA A 14 -6.52 -8.53 -12.33
C ALA A 14 -6.69 -8.24 -10.83
N LYS A 15 -5.80 -7.45 -10.25
CA LYS A 15 -5.86 -7.04 -8.84
C LYS A 15 -7.18 -6.37 -8.51
N ARG A 16 -7.64 -5.46 -9.38
CA ARG A 16 -8.89 -4.74 -9.18
C ARG A 16 -10.11 -5.65 -9.28
N VAL A 17 -10.20 -6.48 -10.30
CA VAL A 17 -11.32 -7.42 -10.49
C VAL A 17 -11.40 -8.39 -9.31
N LEU A 18 -10.26 -8.91 -8.86
CA LEU A 18 -10.21 -9.84 -7.73
C LEU A 18 -10.64 -9.18 -6.41
N SER A 19 -10.09 -8.01 -6.09
CA SER A 19 -10.32 -7.36 -4.80
C SER A 19 -11.66 -6.64 -4.74
N CYS A 20 -12.02 -5.88 -5.78
CA CYS A 20 -13.19 -5.00 -5.75
C CYS A 20 -14.48 -5.65 -6.26
N THR A 21 -14.39 -6.79 -6.97
CA THR A 21 -15.56 -7.45 -7.56
C THR A 21 -15.70 -8.86 -7.03
N LEU A 22 -14.78 -9.76 -7.39
CA LEU A 22 -14.91 -11.19 -7.07
C LEU A 22 -14.98 -11.45 -5.57
N LEU A 23 -14.13 -10.78 -4.79
CA LEU A 23 -14.09 -10.94 -3.34
C LEU A 23 -15.41 -10.51 -2.69
N ILE A 24 -15.95 -9.38 -3.14
CA ILE A 24 -17.24 -8.85 -2.63
C ILE A 24 -18.38 -9.76 -2.99
N ASP A 25 -18.43 -10.29 -4.22
CA ASP A 25 -19.53 -11.12 -4.72
C ASP A 25 -19.54 -12.53 -4.12
N LYS A 26 -18.34 -13.06 -3.80
CA LYS A 26 -18.19 -14.39 -3.20
C LYS A 26 -18.31 -14.39 -1.69
N THR A 27 -18.16 -13.24 -1.04
CA THR A 27 -18.17 -13.15 0.41
C THR A 27 -19.56 -12.74 0.90
N GLU A 28 -20.09 -13.47 1.88
CA GLU A 28 -21.32 -13.08 2.57
C GLU A 28 -21.19 -11.69 3.17
N SER A 29 -22.27 -10.92 3.20
CA SER A 29 -22.30 -9.54 3.70
C SER A 29 -21.69 -9.38 5.08
N ARG A 30 -21.81 -10.40 5.92
CA ARG A 30 -21.26 -10.46 7.27
C ARG A 30 -19.73 -10.49 7.30
N HIS A 31 -19.10 -11.16 6.34
CA HIS A 31 -17.64 -11.39 6.29
C HIS A 31 -16.90 -10.51 5.28
N ARG A 32 -17.61 -9.66 4.53
CA ARG A 32 -17.00 -8.80 3.49
C ARG A 32 -15.88 -7.90 4.01
N THR A 33 -16.08 -7.31 5.17
CA THR A 33 -15.06 -6.42 5.77
C THR A 33 -13.79 -7.19 6.14
N GLU A 34 -13.94 -8.41 6.66
CA GLU A 34 -12.81 -9.27 7.03
C GLU A 34 -12.06 -9.75 5.78
N ALA A 35 -12.78 -10.13 4.73
CA ALA A 35 -12.20 -10.58 3.47
C ALA A 35 -11.41 -9.47 2.78
N ASN A 36 -11.95 -8.25 2.70
CA ASN A 36 -11.25 -7.10 2.14
C ASN A 36 -10.00 -6.75 2.97
N TYR A 37 -10.12 -6.82 4.28
CA TYR A 37 -8.99 -6.60 5.18
C TYR A 37 -7.88 -7.63 4.93
N ALA A 38 -8.24 -8.91 4.81
CA ALA A 38 -7.29 -9.98 4.50
C ALA A 38 -6.61 -9.77 3.14
N ALA A 39 -7.36 -9.40 2.08
CA ALA A 39 -6.82 -9.15 0.75
C ALA A 39 -5.79 -8.01 0.74
N ILE A 40 -6.04 -6.94 1.48
CA ILE A 40 -5.12 -5.81 1.60
C ILE A 40 -3.84 -6.22 2.34
N TRP A 41 -3.96 -7.03 3.38
CA TRP A 41 -2.77 -7.53 4.09
C TRP A 41 -1.95 -8.49 3.26
N ILE A 42 -2.58 -9.36 2.48
CA ILE A 42 -1.88 -10.22 1.50
C ILE A 42 -1.13 -9.35 0.49
N ALA A 43 -1.76 -8.31 -0.05
CA ALA A 43 -1.11 -7.39 -0.98
C ALA A 43 0.09 -6.66 -0.35
N ARG A 44 -0.01 -6.24 0.92
CA ARG A 44 1.11 -5.62 1.65
C ARG A 44 2.26 -6.59 1.90
N MET A 45 1.95 -7.82 2.30
CA MET A 45 2.97 -8.85 2.46
C MET A 45 3.68 -9.14 1.14
N ALA A 46 2.95 -9.16 0.01
CA ALA A 46 3.54 -9.35 -1.31
C ALA A 46 4.55 -8.25 -1.69
N ILE A 47 4.31 -6.99 -1.27
CA ILE A 47 5.24 -5.86 -1.50
C ILE A 47 6.60 -6.11 -0.85
N VAL A 48 6.63 -6.82 0.25
CA VAL A 48 7.87 -7.08 1.00
C VAL A 48 8.47 -8.44 0.64
N LEU A 49 7.63 -9.47 0.54
CA LEU A 49 8.09 -10.83 0.21
C LEU A 49 8.59 -10.93 -1.23
N GLY A 50 8.06 -10.12 -2.15
CA GLY A 50 8.52 -10.07 -3.54
C GLY A 50 10.01 -9.71 -3.66
N PRO A 51 10.47 -8.57 -3.12
CA PRO A 51 11.89 -8.22 -3.08
C PRO A 51 12.75 -9.26 -2.38
N ILE A 52 12.33 -9.80 -1.23
CA ILE A 52 13.07 -10.86 -0.53
C ILE A 52 13.27 -12.06 -1.44
N ALA A 53 12.21 -12.58 -2.05
CA ALA A 53 12.28 -13.70 -2.97
C ALA A 53 13.17 -13.39 -4.19
N SER A 54 13.08 -12.16 -4.71
CA SER A 54 13.89 -11.70 -5.84
C SER A 54 15.37 -11.66 -5.49
N ILE A 55 15.75 -11.11 -4.35
CA ILE A 55 17.13 -11.01 -3.89
C ILE A 55 17.72 -12.41 -3.64
N MET A 56 16.93 -13.31 -3.05
CA MET A 56 17.40 -14.68 -2.75
C MET A 56 17.51 -15.55 -4.00
N LEU A 57 16.59 -15.41 -4.97
CA LEU A 57 16.58 -16.25 -6.16
C LEU A 57 17.55 -15.77 -7.24
N ARG A 58 17.80 -14.47 -7.36
CA ARG A 58 18.58 -13.87 -8.44
C ARG A 58 20.03 -14.39 -8.53
N PRO A 59 20.77 -14.66 -7.43
CA PRO A 59 22.13 -15.21 -7.49
C PRO A 59 22.18 -16.66 -7.99
N GLU A 60 21.11 -17.42 -7.73
CA GLU A 60 21.05 -18.86 -7.97
C GLU A 60 20.44 -19.22 -9.33
N VAL A 61 19.75 -18.27 -9.98
CA VAL A 61 18.92 -18.54 -11.15
C VAL A 61 19.20 -17.53 -12.26
N ASP A 62 19.45 -18.02 -13.47
CA ASP A 62 19.58 -17.18 -14.66
C ASP A 62 18.32 -16.33 -14.90
N ASN A 63 18.52 -15.15 -15.48
CA ASN A 63 17.44 -14.20 -15.76
C ASN A 63 16.25 -14.84 -16.53
N MET A 64 16.53 -15.77 -17.44
CA MET A 64 15.49 -16.45 -18.21
C MET A 64 14.60 -17.33 -17.32
N TRP A 65 15.18 -18.08 -16.40
CA TRP A 65 14.45 -18.92 -15.46
C TRP A 65 13.73 -18.08 -14.41
N PHE A 66 14.30 -16.97 -13.99
CA PHE A 66 13.67 -16.04 -13.06
C PHE A 66 12.34 -15.51 -13.62
N TYR A 67 12.35 -15.03 -14.86
CA TYR A 67 11.11 -14.60 -15.53
C TYR A 67 10.15 -15.76 -15.80
N GLY A 68 10.71 -16.96 -16.08
CA GLY A 68 9.95 -18.19 -16.25
C GLY A 68 9.14 -18.56 -15.02
N ILE A 69 9.75 -18.50 -13.83
CA ILE A 69 9.07 -18.73 -12.53
C ILE A 69 7.93 -17.75 -12.34
N GLY A 70 8.14 -16.46 -12.63
CA GLY A 70 7.10 -15.44 -12.56
C GLY A 70 5.94 -15.73 -13.52
N ALA A 71 6.23 -16.15 -14.75
CA ALA A 71 5.22 -16.51 -15.75
C ALA A 71 4.40 -17.74 -15.29
N VAL A 72 5.04 -18.77 -14.78
CA VAL A 72 4.36 -19.97 -14.24
C VAL A 72 3.47 -19.60 -13.06
N ALA A 73 3.94 -18.77 -12.13
CA ALA A 73 3.15 -18.29 -11.00
C ALA A 73 1.92 -17.51 -11.48
N ALA A 74 2.06 -16.65 -12.49
CA ALA A 74 0.94 -15.90 -13.08
C ALA A 74 -0.06 -16.82 -13.78
N LEU A 75 0.40 -17.85 -14.50
CA LEU A 75 -0.48 -18.85 -15.12
C LEU A 75 -1.26 -19.65 -14.08
N LEU A 76 -0.61 -20.12 -13.02
CA LEU A 76 -1.27 -20.82 -11.91
C LEU A 76 -2.31 -19.92 -11.24
N ALA A 77 -2.01 -18.67 -10.98
CA ALA A 77 -2.98 -17.71 -10.45
C ALA A 77 -4.18 -17.54 -11.40
N GLY A 78 -3.95 -17.46 -12.72
CA GLY A 78 -5.00 -17.40 -13.73
C GLY A 78 -5.90 -18.63 -13.71
N ILE A 79 -5.32 -19.83 -13.65
CA ILE A 79 -6.07 -21.10 -13.59
C ILE A 79 -6.95 -21.14 -12.33
N ILE A 80 -6.40 -20.75 -11.17
CA ILE A 80 -7.16 -20.69 -9.90
C ILE A 80 -8.34 -19.73 -10.04
N VAL A 81 -8.14 -18.53 -10.61
CA VAL A 81 -9.21 -17.56 -10.81
C VAL A 81 -10.29 -18.10 -11.77
N MET A 82 -9.90 -18.75 -12.86
CA MET A 82 -10.85 -19.34 -13.82
C MET A 82 -11.68 -20.48 -13.21
N SER A 83 -11.17 -21.15 -12.18
CA SER A 83 -11.92 -22.20 -11.47
C SER A 83 -13.05 -21.65 -10.57
N VAL A 84 -13.00 -20.34 -10.27
CA VAL A 84 -14.01 -19.70 -9.42
C VAL A 84 -15.25 -19.35 -10.24
N LYS A 85 -16.39 -19.98 -9.94
CA LYS A 85 -17.66 -19.64 -10.60
C LYS A 85 -18.17 -18.29 -10.11
N PHE A 86 -18.42 -17.37 -11.02
CA PHE A 86 -19.06 -16.09 -10.71
C PHE A 86 -20.54 -16.32 -10.38
N PRO A 87 -21.02 -15.86 -9.22
CA PRO A 87 -22.40 -16.09 -8.79
C PRO A 87 -23.42 -15.23 -9.55
N PHE A 88 -22.96 -14.12 -10.13
CA PHE A 88 -23.85 -13.13 -10.74
C PHE A 88 -23.27 -12.62 -12.07
N ARG A 89 -24.13 -12.53 -13.10
CA ARG A 89 -23.86 -11.80 -14.34
C ARG A 89 -24.69 -10.53 -14.29
N ALA A 90 -24.03 -9.38 -14.23
CA ALA A 90 -24.73 -8.12 -14.38
C ALA A 90 -25.36 -8.04 -15.78
N PRO A 91 -26.63 -7.57 -15.93
CA PRO A 91 -27.20 -7.29 -17.23
C PRO A 91 -26.34 -6.25 -17.97
N GLU A 92 -26.06 -6.52 -19.24
CA GLU A 92 -25.26 -5.66 -20.10
C GLU A 92 -26.10 -4.46 -20.60
N GLU A 93 -26.61 -3.63 -19.71
CA GLU A 93 -27.30 -2.42 -20.11
C GLU A 93 -26.31 -1.25 -20.10
N GLY A 94 -25.99 -0.74 -21.30
CA GLY A 94 -25.42 0.59 -21.51
C GLY A 94 -24.09 0.89 -20.84
N THR A 95 -23.19 -0.09 -20.72
CA THR A 95 -21.87 0.13 -20.12
C THR A 95 -20.98 0.96 -21.04
N HIS A 96 -20.69 2.20 -20.65
CA HIS A 96 -19.64 2.96 -21.30
C HIS A 96 -18.30 2.26 -21.11
N PHE A 97 -17.53 2.14 -22.20
CA PHE A 97 -16.23 1.46 -22.22
C PHE A 97 -15.22 2.09 -21.26
N ILE A 98 -15.39 3.38 -20.95
CA ILE A 98 -14.57 4.15 -20.01
C ILE A 98 -15.52 4.92 -19.09
N SER A 99 -15.51 4.57 -17.80
CA SER A 99 -16.25 5.27 -16.75
C SER A 99 -15.27 5.62 -15.62
N ILE A 100 -14.97 6.89 -15.45
CA ILE A 100 -14.00 7.40 -14.44
C ILE A 100 -14.63 7.40 -13.05
N ASP A 101 -15.93 7.55 -12.94
CA ASP A 101 -16.72 7.60 -11.70
C ASP A 101 -16.65 6.30 -10.88
N ARG A 102 -16.31 5.17 -11.51
CA ARG A 102 -16.07 3.89 -10.82
C ARG A 102 -14.63 3.68 -10.36
N PHE A 103 -13.70 4.55 -10.73
CA PHE A 103 -12.28 4.41 -10.42
C PHE A 103 -11.84 5.28 -9.25
N PHE A 104 -12.43 6.44 -9.09
CA PHE A 104 -12.02 7.43 -8.11
C PHE A 104 -13.23 8.02 -7.36
N LEU A 105 -13.10 8.08 -6.03
CA LEU A 105 -14.09 8.68 -5.15
C LEU A 105 -13.71 10.15 -4.84
N PRO A 106 -14.37 11.14 -5.45
CA PRO A 106 -13.97 12.54 -5.27
C PRO A 106 -14.01 13.01 -3.82
N GLN A 107 -14.97 12.51 -3.03
CA GLN A 107 -15.11 12.85 -1.61
C GLN A 107 -13.93 12.34 -0.74
N GLY A 108 -13.15 11.40 -1.26
CA GLY A 108 -12.00 10.78 -0.59
C GLY A 108 -10.64 11.37 -0.97
N TRP A 109 -10.58 12.41 -1.81
CA TRP A 109 -9.33 12.93 -2.38
C TRP A 109 -8.26 13.29 -1.34
N ASN A 110 -8.65 13.87 -0.19
CA ASN A 110 -7.71 14.21 0.89
C ASN A 110 -7.02 12.97 1.48
N VAL A 111 -7.78 11.87 1.61
CA VAL A 111 -7.24 10.62 2.12
C VAL A 111 -6.37 9.95 1.05
N ALA A 112 -6.80 9.99 -0.20
CA ALA A 112 -6.06 9.45 -1.33
C ALA A 112 -4.69 10.12 -1.48
N ILE A 113 -4.59 11.45 -1.34
CA ILE A 113 -3.31 12.17 -1.38
C ILE A 113 -2.38 11.71 -0.24
N VAL A 114 -2.91 11.59 0.98
CA VAL A 114 -2.09 11.11 2.11
C VAL A 114 -1.56 9.71 1.83
N VAL A 115 -2.40 8.80 1.34
CA VAL A 115 -1.98 7.44 0.97
C VAL A 115 -0.94 7.47 -0.14
N ALA A 116 -1.13 8.30 -1.18
CA ALA A 116 -0.18 8.44 -2.27
C ALA A 116 1.18 8.94 -1.79
N LEU A 117 1.21 10.01 -0.97
CA LEU A 117 2.44 10.56 -0.41
C LEU A 117 3.20 9.54 0.44
N MET A 118 2.48 8.82 1.32
CA MET A 118 3.08 7.78 2.15
C MET A 118 3.64 6.63 1.33
N SER A 119 2.90 6.18 0.32
CA SER A 119 3.34 5.10 -0.56
C SER A 119 4.49 5.53 -1.45
N THR A 120 4.51 6.80 -1.91
CA THR A 120 5.64 7.36 -2.65
C THR A 120 6.90 7.38 -1.78
N ALA A 121 6.80 7.84 -0.55
CA ALA A 121 7.92 7.87 0.37
C ALA A 121 8.45 6.45 0.67
N LEU A 122 7.55 5.48 0.88
CA LEU A 122 7.92 4.07 1.02
C LEU A 122 8.64 3.54 -0.22
N GLY A 123 8.13 3.84 -1.42
CA GLY A 123 8.73 3.44 -2.69
C GLY A 123 10.15 4.00 -2.88
N VAL A 124 10.38 5.26 -2.51
CA VAL A 124 11.72 5.88 -2.53
C VAL A 124 12.67 5.11 -1.62
N VAL A 125 12.28 4.87 -0.36
CA VAL A 125 13.14 4.15 0.59
C VAL A 125 13.39 2.71 0.14
N MET A 126 12.37 2.00 -0.36
CA MET A 126 12.54 0.62 -0.88
C MET A 126 13.46 0.54 -2.08
N SER A 127 13.53 1.58 -2.92
CA SER A 127 14.39 1.60 -4.10
C SER A 127 15.87 1.90 -3.78
N THR A 128 16.15 2.47 -2.62
CA THR A 128 17.53 2.75 -2.16
C THR A 128 18.16 1.59 -1.40
N HIS A 129 17.36 0.61 -0.99
CA HIS A 129 17.83 -0.56 -0.23
C HIS A 129 17.73 -1.82 -1.07
N THR A 130 18.81 -2.62 -1.06
CA THR A 130 18.90 -3.91 -1.80
C THR A 130 19.15 -5.09 -0.87
N ASP A 131 19.09 -4.88 0.44
CA ASP A 131 19.46 -5.86 1.45
C ASP A 131 18.25 -6.68 1.91
N THR A 132 18.43 -8.00 2.02
CA THR A 132 17.41 -8.91 2.53
C THR A 132 17.03 -8.57 3.98
N GLU A 133 17.98 -8.08 4.78
CA GLU A 133 17.75 -7.69 6.17
C GLU A 133 16.75 -6.54 6.28
N PHE A 134 16.88 -5.53 5.40
CA PHE A 134 15.94 -4.42 5.34
C PHE A 134 14.51 -4.90 5.09
N PHE A 135 14.30 -5.69 4.04
CA PHE A 135 12.96 -6.17 3.68
C PHE A 135 12.38 -7.14 4.71
N SER A 136 13.20 -8.02 5.30
CA SER A 136 12.73 -8.93 6.35
C SER A 136 12.33 -8.19 7.62
N SER A 137 13.07 -7.17 8.02
CA SER A 137 12.74 -6.31 9.16
C SER A 137 11.47 -5.49 8.91
N LEU A 138 11.30 -4.98 7.68
CA LEU A 138 10.09 -4.30 7.24
C LEU A 138 8.87 -5.25 7.31
N ALA A 139 9.04 -6.53 6.89
CA ALA A 139 8.00 -7.55 7.00
C ALA A 139 7.59 -7.82 8.45
N VAL A 140 8.57 -7.94 9.35
CA VAL A 140 8.31 -8.10 10.79
C VAL A 140 7.50 -6.93 11.32
N GLY A 141 7.84 -5.70 10.92
CA GLY A 141 7.07 -4.50 11.27
C GLY A 141 5.60 -4.59 10.81
N PHE A 142 5.35 -5.06 9.59
CA PHE A 142 3.99 -5.30 9.11
C PHE A 142 3.25 -6.36 9.91
N VAL A 143 3.91 -7.47 10.27
CA VAL A 143 3.29 -8.52 11.09
C VAL A 143 2.93 -7.97 12.47
N ILE A 144 3.79 -7.19 13.09
CA ILE A 144 3.51 -6.54 14.38
C ILE A 144 2.30 -5.60 14.26
N ALA A 145 2.22 -4.80 13.19
CA ALA A 145 1.07 -3.93 12.93
C ALA A 145 -0.23 -4.74 12.79
N LEU A 146 -0.19 -5.87 12.07
CA LEU A 146 -1.33 -6.77 11.91
C LEU A 146 -1.80 -7.31 13.26
N VAL A 147 -0.87 -7.76 14.10
CA VAL A 147 -1.17 -8.28 15.45
C VAL A 147 -1.80 -7.19 16.31
N ILE A 148 -1.22 -5.99 16.34
CA ILE A 148 -1.76 -4.86 17.11
C ILE A 148 -3.18 -4.51 16.67
N LEU A 149 -3.44 -4.47 15.38
CA LEU A 149 -4.76 -4.17 14.83
C LEU A 149 -5.77 -5.29 15.10
N ARG A 150 -5.33 -6.54 15.09
CA ARG A 150 -6.19 -7.71 15.35
C ARG A 150 -6.66 -7.77 16.80
N PHE A 151 -5.78 -7.48 17.74
CA PHE A 151 -6.11 -7.50 19.16
C PHE A 151 -6.80 -6.22 19.66
N GLN A 152 -7.11 -5.28 18.77
CA GLN A 152 -7.79 -4.02 19.10
C GLN A 152 -7.14 -3.24 20.26
N VAL A 153 -5.85 -3.42 20.48
CA VAL A 153 -5.09 -2.73 21.53
C VAL A 153 -5.22 -1.22 21.37
N VAL A 154 -5.42 -0.77 20.12
CA VAL A 154 -5.61 0.65 19.77
C VAL A 154 -7.02 0.84 19.19
N ARG A 155 -8.03 0.76 20.06
CA ARG A 155 -9.46 0.85 19.69
C ARG A 155 -9.88 2.23 19.11
N ASN A 156 -9.13 3.28 19.43
CA ASN A 156 -9.41 4.63 18.94
C ASN A 156 -8.58 4.94 17.70
N GLY A 157 -9.14 4.68 16.50
CA GLY A 157 -8.49 4.89 15.20
C GLY A 157 -7.89 6.29 14.98
N ARG A 158 -8.28 7.28 15.78
CA ARG A 158 -7.72 8.64 15.75
C ARG A 158 -6.24 8.65 16.15
N TYR A 159 -5.86 7.90 17.18
CA TYR A 159 -4.49 7.85 17.68
C TYR A 159 -3.63 6.86 16.91
N THR A 160 -4.23 5.83 16.31
CA THR A 160 -3.52 4.82 15.52
C THR A 160 -2.76 5.43 14.34
N SER A 161 -3.41 6.34 13.60
CA SER A 161 -2.77 7.04 12.47
C SER A 161 -1.67 7.99 12.94
N ALA A 162 -1.89 8.70 14.04
CA ALA A 162 -0.87 9.61 14.60
C ALA A 162 0.36 8.83 15.09
N ILE A 163 0.14 7.75 15.83
CA ILE A 163 1.23 6.88 16.31
C ILE A 163 1.96 6.24 15.12
N GLY A 164 1.22 5.71 14.13
CA GLY A 164 1.82 5.12 12.94
C GLY A 164 2.68 6.11 12.16
N ASN A 165 2.20 7.33 11.94
CA ASN A 165 2.96 8.38 11.26
C ASN A 165 4.18 8.83 12.06
N LEU A 166 4.07 8.93 13.38
CA LEU A 166 5.22 9.25 14.24
C LEU A 166 6.28 8.13 14.19
N CYS A 167 5.87 6.87 14.19
CA CYS A 167 6.80 5.75 14.02
C CYS A 167 7.53 5.80 12.67
N ILE A 168 6.82 6.10 11.58
CA ILE A 168 7.43 6.23 10.25
C ILE A 168 8.43 7.39 10.25
N LEU A 169 7.99 8.56 10.71
CA LEU A 169 8.84 9.75 10.72
C LEU A 169 10.10 9.53 11.55
N ALA A 170 9.96 8.94 12.75
CA ALA A 170 11.08 8.60 13.61
C ALA A 170 12.03 7.59 12.92
N ALA A 171 11.51 6.57 12.25
CA ALA A 171 12.31 5.59 11.53
C ALA A 171 13.11 6.23 10.40
N VAL A 172 12.47 7.07 9.56
CA VAL A 172 13.12 7.71 8.41
C VAL A 172 14.14 8.76 8.85
N VAL A 173 13.83 9.54 9.89
CA VAL A 173 14.82 10.47 10.49
C VAL A 173 16.00 9.70 11.07
N ALA A 174 15.75 8.58 11.75
CA ALA A 174 16.79 7.73 12.31
C ALA A 174 17.66 7.08 11.22
N MET A 175 17.14 6.82 10.02
CA MET A 175 17.93 6.30 8.89
C MET A 175 19.04 7.28 8.47
N ASN A 176 18.83 8.59 8.62
CA ASN A 176 19.87 9.59 8.37
C ASN A 176 20.93 9.67 9.48
N LEU A 177 20.65 9.09 10.64
CA LEU A 177 21.61 9.07 11.76
C LEU A 177 22.32 7.71 11.73
N HIS A 178 23.46 7.63 11.07
CA HIS A 178 24.27 6.42 10.95
C HIS A 178 24.78 5.93 12.31
N ASN A 179 24.06 5.02 12.94
CA ASN A 179 24.40 4.45 14.25
C ASN A 179 24.28 2.90 14.23
N GLY A 180 25.25 2.21 13.66
CA GLY A 180 25.56 0.81 13.96
C GLY A 180 24.45 -0.23 13.73
N LEU A 181 24.54 -1.34 14.43
CA LEU A 181 23.70 -2.57 14.33
C LEU A 181 22.18 -2.35 14.45
N LEU A 182 21.73 -1.25 15.07
CA LEU A 182 20.31 -0.90 15.16
C LEU A 182 19.76 -0.34 13.82
N ASP A 183 20.64 0.00 12.87
CA ASP A 183 20.26 0.63 11.63
C ASP A 183 19.55 -0.31 10.66
N SER A 184 20.05 -1.52 10.51
CA SER A 184 19.53 -2.48 9.52
C SER A 184 18.24 -3.17 9.93
N THR A 185 17.92 -3.24 11.22
CA THR A 185 16.78 -4.03 11.72
C THR A 185 15.67 -3.19 12.33
N LEU A 186 15.99 -2.33 13.30
CA LEU A 186 14.97 -1.61 14.07
C LEU A 186 14.27 -0.53 13.24
N LYS A 187 15.02 0.21 12.41
CA LYS A 187 14.48 1.30 11.61
C LYS A 187 13.48 0.83 10.55
N PRO A 188 13.80 -0.18 9.70
CA PRO A 188 12.83 -0.72 8.76
C PRO A 188 11.63 -1.37 9.46
N MET A 189 11.85 -2.02 10.61
CA MET A 189 10.76 -2.61 11.39
C MET A 189 9.79 -1.54 11.90
N MET A 190 10.28 -0.41 12.43
CA MET A 190 9.43 0.71 12.86
C MET A 190 8.70 1.35 11.67
N MET A 191 9.35 1.43 10.50
CA MET A 191 8.73 1.93 9.28
C MET A 191 7.59 1.00 8.83
N GLY A 192 7.80 -0.31 8.81
CA GLY A 192 6.78 -1.31 8.49
C GLY A 192 5.58 -1.26 9.45
N LEU A 193 5.86 -1.17 10.76
CA LEU A 193 4.86 -1.00 11.79
C LEU A 193 4.02 0.25 11.55
N GLY A 194 4.67 1.38 11.39
CA GLY A 194 4.01 2.66 11.18
C GLY A 194 3.16 2.69 9.92
N PHE A 195 3.71 2.22 8.78
CA PHE A 195 2.98 2.14 7.52
C PHE A 195 1.79 1.19 7.62
N GLY A 196 1.95 0.02 8.27
CA GLY A 196 0.87 -0.94 8.49
C GLY A 196 -0.30 -0.35 9.28
N LEU A 197 -0.01 0.37 10.36
CA LEU A 197 -1.02 1.02 11.19
C LEU A 197 -1.72 2.16 10.43
N THR A 198 -0.96 3.07 9.84
CA THR A 198 -1.51 4.27 9.21
C THR A 198 -2.32 3.94 7.97
N SER A 199 -1.80 3.09 7.08
CA SER A 199 -2.47 2.76 5.83
C SER A 199 -3.78 2.00 6.03
N SER A 200 -3.88 1.19 7.09
CA SER A 200 -5.12 0.51 7.47
C SER A 200 -6.20 1.51 7.90
N GLU A 201 -5.82 2.51 8.68
CA GLU A 201 -6.75 3.55 9.13
C GLU A 201 -7.20 4.45 7.98
N GLN A 202 -6.28 4.80 7.05
CA GLN A 202 -6.66 5.61 5.89
C GLN A 202 -7.69 4.89 5.00
N LEU A 203 -7.55 3.59 4.80
CA LEU A 203 -8.58 2.80 4.13
C LEU A 203 -9.92 2.89 4.87
N TYR A 204 -9.90 2.71 6.18
CA TYR A 204 -11.12 2.76 6.99
C TYR A 204 -11.80 4.13 6.90
N LYS A 205 -11.02 5.22 6.88
CA LYS A 205 -11.52 6.59 6.65
C LYS A 205 -12.15 6.76 5.27
N LEU A 206 -11.60 6.13 4.25
CA LEU A 206 -12.13 6.15 2.88
C LEU A 206 -13.47 5.40 2.80
N LEU A 207 -13.52 4.20 3.35
CA LEU A 207 -14.74 3.40 3.41
C LEU A 207 -15.85 4.06 4.24
N GLY A 208 -15.50 4.80 5.28
CA GLY A 208 -16.45 5.54 6.10
C GLY A 208 -17.05 6.80 5.43
N ARG A 209 -16.50 7.23 4.28
CA ARG A 209 -17.00 8.39 3.51
C ARG A 209 -17.86 7.99 2.31
N CYS A 210 -17.99 6.71 2.04
CA CYS A 210 -18.73 6.20 0.89
C CYS A 210 -20.06 5.55 1.29
N ASN A 211 -21.04 5.63 0.39
CA ASN A 211 -22.27 4.88 0.48
C ASN A 211 -22.03 3.39 0.15
N HIS A 212 -22.99 2.53 0.47
CA HIS A 212 -22.87 1.09 0.22
C HIS A 212 -22.51 0.75 -1.23
N CYS A 213 -23.08 1.47 -2.20
CA CYS A 213 -22.79 1.27 -3.64
C CYS A 213 -21.41 1.79 -4.06
N GLN A 214 -20.76 2.65 -3.27
CA GLN A 214 -19.48 3.28 -3.60
C GLN A 214 -18.27 2.60 -2.93
N ARG A 215 -18.48 1.51 -2.18
CA ARG A 215 -17.38 0.85 -1.45
C ARG A 215 -16.28 0.34 -2.39
N SER A 216 -16.68 -0.29 -3.49
CA SER A 216 -15.72 -0.74 -4.53
C SER A 216 -14.92 0.43 -5.12
N THR A 217 -15.57 1.58 -5.34
CA THR A 217 -14.90 2.80 -5.82
C THR A 217 -13.93 3.37 -4.78
N ALA A 218 -14.28 3.31 -3.48
CA ALA A 218 -13.39 3.73 -2.41
C ALA A 218 -12.13 2.84 -2.33
N GLU A 219 -12.29 1.53 -2.42
CA GLU A 219 -11.16 0.59 -2.48
C GLU A 219 -10.30 0.80 -3.73
N SER A 220 -10.93 1.01 -4.88
CA SER A 220 -10.23 1.34 -6.12
C SER A 220 -9.41 2.62 -5.99
N THR A 221 -9.96 3.66 -5.34
CA THR A 221 -9.26 4.91 -5.03
C THR A 221 -8.06 4.68 -4.12
N TYR A 222 -8.22 3.84 -3.11
CA TYR A 222 -7.14 3.47 -2.21
C TYR A 222 -6.00 2.76 -2.95
N PHE A 223 -6.32 1.75 -3.77
CA PHE A 223 -5.30 1.02 -4.55
C PHE A 223 -4.61 1.92 -5.58
N LEU A 224 -5.37 2.78 -6.26
CA LEU A 224 -4.79 3.75 -7.20
C LEU A 224 -3.79 4.68 -6.50
N ALA A 225 -4.14 5.19 -5.34
CA ALA A 225 -3.26 6.05 -4.55
C ALA A 225 -2.04 5.31 -4.00
N SER A 226 -2.25 4.10 -3.47
CA SER A 226 -1.19 3.29 -2.88
C SER A 226 -0.22 2.75 -3.93
N ASP A 227 -0.73 2.11 -4.97
CA ASP A 227 0.12 1.48 -6.00
C ASP A 227 0.75 2.54 -6.91
N GLY A 228 -0.01 3.58 -7.27
CA GLY A 228 0.50 4.71 -8.04
C GLY A 228 1.58 5.48 -7.28
N GLY A 229 1.36 5.73 -5.99
CA GLY A 229 2.35 6.35 -5.13
C GLY A 229 3.62 5.50 -5.02
N LEU A 230 3.49 4.20 -4.76
CA LEU A 230 4.62 3.29 -4.68
C LEU A 230 5.44 3.27 -5.98
N PHE A 231 4.75 3.19 -7.13
CA PHE A 231 5.40 3.23 -8.45
C PHE A 231 6.17 4.54 -8.66
N ILE A 232 5.56 5.68 -8.36
CA ILE A 232 6.20 6.99 -8.47
C ILE A 232 7.42 7.04 -7.55
N GLY A 233 7.30 6.54 -6.32
CA GLY A 233 8.40 6.51 -5.35
C GLY A 233 9.58 5.68 -5.81
N ILE A 234 9.33 4.47 -6.32
CA ILE A 234 10.39 3.60 -6.88
C ILE A 234 11.05 4.28 -8.08
N ALA A 235 10.27 4.88 -8.98
CA ALA A 235 10.80 5.59 -10.13
C ALA A 235 11.67 6.79 -9.73
N LEU A 236 11.25 7.58 -8.74
CA LEU A 236 12.02 8.71 -8.20
C LEU A 236 13.31 8.24 -7.52
N GLY A 237 13.24 7.20 -6.69
CA GLY A 237 14.43 6.69 -6.02
C GLY A 237 15.43 6.07 -7.00
N TRP A 238 14.94 5.40 -8.05
CA TRP A 238 15.81 4.85 -9.08
C TRP A 238 16.40 5.92 -10.00
N SER A 239 15.65 6.98 -10.31
CA SER A 239 16.16 8.10 -11.10
C SER A 239 17.24 8.92 -10.37
N GLY A 240 17.20 8.97 -9.04
CA GLY A 240 18.23 9.60 -8.22
C GLY A 240 19.55 8.84 -8.14
N ASN A 241 19.56 7.56 -8.47
CA ASN A 241 20.74 6.68 -8.38
C ASN A 241 21.73 6.81 -9.56
N TRP A 242 21.60 7.81 -10.38
CA TRP A 242 22.44 7.93 -11.60
C TRP A 242 23.86 8.47 -11.39
N SER A 243 24.19 8.96 -10.24
CA SER A 243 25.53 9.49 -10.00
C SER A 243 25.91 9.51 -8.53
N CYS A 244 26.77 8.58 -8.14
CA CYS A 244 27.62 8.63 -6.94
C CYS A 244 26.93 8.67 -5.56
N ASP A 245 27.69 8.31 -4.54
CA ASP A 245 27.35 8.14 -3.11
C ASP A 245 26.48 9.23 -2.44
N ALA A 246 26.36 10.40 -3.04
CA ALA A 246 25.47 11.47 -2.58
C ALA A 246 23.96 11.20 -2.87
N SER A 247 23.63 10.29 -3.77
CA SER A 247 22.24 10.10 -4.24
C SER A 247 21.35 9.37 -3.25
N ALA A 248 21.90 8.48 -2.44
CA ALA A 248 21.16 7.79 -1.38
C ALA A 248 20.65 8.81 -0.34
N ALA A 249 21.48 9.76 0.03
CA ALA A 249 21.12 10.82 0.96
C ALA A 249 19.98 11.72 0.45
N TYR A 250 19.93 12.02 -0.86
CA TYR A 250 18.81 12.77 -1.45
C TYR A 250 17.51 11.97 -1.45
N GLY A 251 17.54 10.66 -1.73
CA GLY A 251 16.38 9.80 -1.67
C GLY A 251 15.74 9.78 -0.28
N GLU A 252 16.55 9.63 0.76
CA GLU A 252 16.10 9.67 2.15
C GLU A 252 15.53 11.03 2.54
N GLN A 253 16.13 12.14 2.12
CA GLN A 253 15.61 13.48 2.37
C GLN A 253 14.25 13.71 1.69
N ILE A 254 14.07 13.24 0.46
CA ILE A 254 12.79 13.27 -0.25
C ILE A 254 11.74 12.45 0.53
N ALA A 255 12.10 11.26 0.98
CA ALA A 255 11.21 10.43 1.76
C ALA A 255 10.80 11.10 3.08
N ILE A 256 11.73 11.72 3.80
CA ILE A 256 11.44 12.49 5.02
C ILE A 256 10.45 13.62 4.72
N ALA A 257 10.69 14.40 3.68
CA ALA A 257 9.81 15.50 3.30
C ALA A 257 8.39 15.01 2.98
N LEU A 258 8.27 13.93 2.20
CA LEU A 258 6.98 13.34 1.86
C LEU A 258 6.23 12.80 3.08
N PHE A 259 6.91 12.09 3.99
CA PHE A 259 6.31 11.61 5.22
C PHE A 259 5.93 12.75 6.17
N ALA A 260 6.73 13.80 6.26
CA ALA A 260 6.41 14.98 7.06
C ALA A 260 5.16 15.69 6.54
N ILE A 261 5.03 15.86 5.22
CA ILE A 261 3.84 16.44 4.59
C ILE A 261 2.61 15.55 4.84
N ALA A 262 2.73 14.22 4.64
CA ALA A 262 1.64 13.29 4.90
C ALA A 262 1.19 13.32 6.36
N THR A 263 2.14 13.39 7.30
CA THR A 263 1.86 13.50 8.74
C THR A 263 1.15 14.80 9.06
N ALA A 264 1.63 15.93 8.54
CA ALA A 264 0.99 17.24 8.71
C ALA A 264 -0.46 17.23 8.19
N MET A 265 -0.70 16.67 6.99
CA MET A 265 -2.05 16.53 6.43
C MET A 265 -2.94 15.64 7.31
N CYS A 266 -2.43 14.55 7.86
CA CYS A 266 -3.18 13.72 8.80
C CYS A 266 -3.58 14.48 10.07
N CYS A 267 -2.67 15.26 10.64
CA CYS A 267 -2.94 16.09 11.82
C CYS A 267 -3.99 17.18 11.52
N VAL A 268 -3.85 17.89 10.41
CA VAL A 268 -4.82 18.90 9.98
C VAL A 268 -6.21 18.29 9.79
N ASN A 269 -6.31 17.15 9.10
CA ASN A 269 -7.57 16.45 8.91
C ASN A 269 -8.22 15.99 10.24
N ALA A 270 -7.41 15.59 11.22
CA ALA A 270 -7.89 15.21 12.54
C ALA A 270 -8.44 16.42 13.32
N ILE A 271 -7.76 17.57 13.26
CA ILE A 271 -8.17 18.82 13.91
C ILE A 271 -9.45 19.36 13.30
N LEU A 272 -9.54 19.39 11.96
CA LEU A 272 -10.73 19.87 11.25
C LEU A 272 -11.96 19.01 11.57
N LYS A 273 -11.79 17.69 11.66
CA LYS A 273 -12.88 16.79 12.05
C LYS A 273 -13.36 17.05 13.47
N LYS A 274 -12.44 17.34 14.41
CA LYS A 274 -12.80 17.67 15.79
C LYS A 274 -13.63 18.97 15.83
N ARG A 275 -13.17 20.04 15.15
CA ARG A 275 -13.86 21.32 15.09
C ARG A 275 -15.27 21.21 14.51
N ASN A 276 -15.44 20.45 13.42
CA ASN A 276 -16.77 20.25 12.82
C ASN A 276 -17.71 19.44 13.73
N ALA A 277 -17.20 18.47 14.49
CA ALA A 277 -18.01 17.72 15.46
C ALA A 277 -18.48 18.60 16.63
N GLU A 278 -17.64 19.52 17.09
CA GLU A 278 -17.99 20.49 18.15
C GLU A 278 -19.02 21.52 17.65
N TYR A 279 -18.95 21.92 16.37
CA TYR A 279 -19.90 22.87 15.77
C TYR A 279 -21.30 22.27 15.56
N HIS A 280 -21.42 20.96 15.36
CA HIS A 280 -22.72 20.27 15.24
C HIS A 280 -23.28 19.80 16.58
N ALA A 281 -22.56 19.95 17.68
CA ALA A 281 -22.98 19.60 19.03
C ALA A 281 -23.52 20.83 19.82
N GLN A 282 -23.34 22.03 19.30
CA GLN A 282 -23.95 23.29 19.73
C GLN A 282 -25.24 23.59 18.95
#